data_71aa2c19f2e391e63af0ef8d3bdfa938
#
_entry.id   71aa2c19f2e391e63af0ef8d3bdfa938
#
_cell.length_a   1.000
_cell.length_b   1.000
_cell.length_c   1.000
_cell.angle_alpha   90.00
_cell.angle_beta   90.00
_cell.angle_gamma   90.00
#
_symmetry.space_group_name_H-M   'P 1'
#
loop_
_entity.id
_entity.type
_entity.pdbx_description
1 polymer ?
#
loop_
_entity_poly.entity_id
_entity_poly.type
_entity_poly.pdbx_seq_one_letter_code
_entity_poly.pdbx_strand_id
1 'polypeptide(L)'
;SEDSFYLVSAGANLRLDHDWIKKWMPNEGVTFEDLTNSTGVLVVAGPKSRELLQKVSTDDFSNENFKWLTAQDVNIGYAPVNAMRVNFVGELGWELHHPIEYQNHIFDKLMEAGKDLGIKPFGIRAMNSLRLEKSYKLVGTELSIEYSPYESGLDRFVHPNKGSFIGLEALNKWREKGFDNKLITLEVHNTKDADVLGNNPIYKDNKVVGRATGGEFGFRLDKSIALAMVKPEHANVGDKLQVDILGEMYDATVIEESPYDSENNLLRA
;
A
#
# COMPACT_ATOMS: atom_id res chain seq x y z
N SER A 1 6.94 -2.95 21.81
CA SER A 1 7.31 -2.38 23.12
C SER A 1 8.20 -1.16 22.92
N GLU A 2 8.61 -0.49 23.97
CA GLU A 2 9.53 0.65 23.91
C GLU A 2 10.93 0.25 23.40
N ASP A 3 11.30 -1.02 23.59
CA ASP A 3 12.63 -1.55 23.31
C ASP A 3 12.66 -2.53 22.12
N SER A 4 11.51 -2.82 21.48
CA SER A 4 11.43 -3.79 20.39
C SER A 4 10.47 -3.34 19.30
N PHE A 5 10.95 -3.35 18.07
CA PHE A 5 10.22 -2.90 16.88
C PHE A 5 10.18 -4.01 15.83
N TYR A 6 8.99 -4.29 15.31
CA TYR A 6 8.80 -5.15 14.17
C TYR A 6 8.70 -4.31 12.91
N LEU A 7 9.67 -4.44 12.01
CA LEU A 7 9.74 -3.68 10.77
C LEU A 7 9.24 -4.54 9.61
N VAL A 8 8.30 -4.02 8.85
CA VAL A 8 7.78 -4.65 7.63
C VAL A 8 8.18 -3.78 6.45
N SER A 9 8.83 -4.36 5.46
CA SER A 9 9.24 -3.66 4.25
C SER A 9 8.94 -4.49 2.99
N ALA A 10 9.10 -3.87 1.83
CA ALA A 10 8.88 -4.56 0.56
C ALA A 10 10.01 -5.56 0.29
N GLY A 11 9.68 -6.82 -0.01
CA GLY A 11 10.66 -7.87 -0.29
C GLY A 11 11.65 -7.52 -1.40
N ALA A 12 11.24 -6.72 -2.39
CA ALA A 12 12.13 -6.24 -3.46
C ALA A 12 13.28 -5.35 -2.94
N ASN A 13 13.08 -4.67 -1.81
CA ASN A 13 14.06 -3.76 -1.21
C ASN A 13 14.81 -4.37 -0.02
N LEU A 14 14.57 -5.62 0.32
CA LEU A 14 15.11 -6.29 1.51
C LEU A 14 16.60 -6.00 1.74
N ARG A 15 17.43 -6.20 0.71
CA ARG A 15 18.87 -5.98 0.82
C ARG A 15 19.23 -4.51 1.03
N LEU A 16 18.56 -3.60 0.33
CA LEU A 16 18.77 -2.16 0.45
C LEU A 16 18.42 -1.68 1.88
N ASP A 17 17.29 -2.14 2.39
CA ASP A 17 16.81 -1.80 3.73
C ASP A 17 17.75 -2.35 4.80
N HIS A 18 18.22 -3.60 4.65
CA HIS A 18 19.23 -4.19 5.54
C HIS A 18 20.52 -3.41 5.57
N ASP A 19 21.07 -3.09 4.40
CA ASP A 19 22.35 -2.36 4.29
C ASP A 19 22.20 -0.96 4.91
N TRP A 20 21.03 -0.32 4.72
CA TRP A 20 20.74 0.99 5.29
C TRP A 20 20.62 0.94 6.82
N ILE A 21 19.86 -0.01 7.36
CA ILE A 21 19.69 -0.18 8.81
C ILE A 21 21.05 -0.45 9.45
N LYS A 22 21.81 -1.42 8.94
CA LYS A 22 23.14 -1.79 9.48
C LYS A 22 24.13 -0.62 9.44
N LYS A 23 24.08 0.20 8.38
CA LYS A 23 24.96 1.37 8.26
C LYS A 23 24.77 2.38 9.39
N TRP A 24 23.54 2.53 9.88
CA TRP A 24 23.18 3.55 10.86
C TRP A 24 22.90 2.99 12.25
N MET A 25 22.95 1.68 12.39
CA MET A 25 22.77 1.00 13.68
C MET A 25 23.96 1.32 14.60
N PRO A 26 23.71 1.62 15.90
CA PRO A 26 24.76 1.73 16.89
C PRO A 26 25.58 0.43 16.99
N ASN A 27 26.85 0.56 17.35
CA ASN A 27 27.73 -0.62 17.53
C ASN A 27 27.37 -1.47 18.74
N GLU A 28 26.66 -0.91 19.72
CA GLU A 28 26.29 -1.56 20.98
C GLU A 28 24.83 -1.24 21.36
N GLY A 29 24.22 -2.13 22.11
CA GLY A 29 22.89 -1.94 22.69
C GLY A 29 21.71 -2.15 21.75
N VAL A 30 21.93 -2.47 20.48
CA VAL A 30 20.86 -2.76 19.50
C VAL A 30 21.14 -4.08 18.79
N THR A 31 20.14 -4.94 18.74
CA THR A 31 20.14 -6.17 17.94
C THR A 31 19.21 -6.01 16.74
N PHE A 32 19.65 -6.45 15.58
CA PHE A 32 18.83 -6.50 14.38
C PHE A 32 18.77 -7.95 13.87
N GLU A 33 17.58 -8.48 13.76
CA GLU A 33 17.31 -9.84 13.31
C GLU A 33 16.46 -9.82 12.04
N ASP A 34 16.82 -10.65 11.06
CA ASP A 34 16.06 -10.86 9.83
C ASP A 34 15.13 -12.06 9.99
N LEU A 35 13.84 -11.81 10.05
CA LEU A 35 12.79 -12.83 10.18
C LEU A 35 12.11 -13.18 8.85
N THR A 36 12.59 -12.63 7.73
CA THR A 36 11.91 -12.74 6.42
C THR A 36 11.62 -14.18 6.00
N ASN A 37 12.58 -15.09 6.21
CA ASN A 37 12.42 -16.48 5.80
C ASN A 37 11.73 -17.37 6.86
N SER A 38 11.59 -16.90 8.08
CA SER A 38 10.95 -17.63 9.19
C SER A 38 9.49 -17.20 9.40
N THR A 39 9.04 -16.13 8.74
CA THR A 39 7.70 -15.58 8.91
C THR A 39 6.87 -15.73 7.64
N GLY A 40 5.73 -16.40 7.76
CA GLY A 40 4.68 -16.40 6.76
C GLY A 40 3.71 -15.26 7.00
N VAL A 41 3.09 -14.76 5.91
CA VAL A 41 2.03 -13.74 6.00
C VAL A 41 0.85 -14.16 5.13
N LEU A 42 -0.33 -14.26 5.73
CA LEU A 42 -1.59 -14.42 5.03
C LEU A 42 -2.45 -13.17 5.21
N VAL A 43 -3.01 -12.66 4.12
CA VAL A 43 -3.93 -11.53 4.16
C VAL A 43 -5.36 -12.03 4.07
N VAL A 44 -6.18 -11.68 5.06
CA VAL A 44 -7.63 -11.92 5.05
C VAL A 44 -8.32 -10.57 4.90
N ALA A 45 -9.01 -10.34 3.78
CA ALA A 45 -9.64 -9.06 3.50
C ALA A 45 -11.04 -9.24 2.89
N GLY A 46 -11.91 -8.29 3.16
CA GLY A 46 -13.30 -8.26 2.69
C GLY A 46 -14.31 -8.07 3.82
N PRO A 47 -15.57 -7.78 3.51
CA PRO A 47 -16.58 -7.41 4.51
C PRO A 47 -16.88 -8.52 5.53
N LYS A 48 -16.58 -9.77 5.21
CA LYS A 48 -16.79 -10.93 6.10
C LYS A 48 -15.50 -11.42 6.78
N SER A 49 -14.40 -10.70 6.66
CA SER A 49 -13.10 -11.12 7.22
C SER A 49 -13.13 -11.28 8.74
N ARG A 50 -13.84 -10.39 9.46
CA ARG A 50 -14.02 -10.51 10.91
C ARG A 50 -14.80 -11.77 11.28
N GLU A 51 -15.92 -12.01 10.62
CA GLU A 51 -16.73 -13.21 10.85
C GLU A 51 -15.91 -14.49 10.63
N LEU A 52 -15.08 -14.50 9.58
CA LEU A 52 -14.20 -15.61 9.29
C LEU A 52 -13.16 -15.82 10.40
N LEU A 53 -12.47 -14.76 10.82
CA LEU A 53 -11.45 -14.85 11.86
C LEU A 53 -12.04 -15.30 13.20
N GLN A 54 -13.25 -14.84 13.52
CA GLN A 54 -13.94 -15.26 14.74
C GLN A 54 -14.34 -16.75 14.73
N LYS A 55 -14.50 -17.38 13.55
CA LYS A 55 -14.75 -18.82 13.45
C LYS A 55 -13.52 -19.68 13.72
N VAL A 56 -12.32 -19.13 13.53
CA VAL A 56 -11.05 -19.90 13.60
C VAL A 56 -10.20 -19.51 14.82
N SER A 57 -10.64 -18.52 15.58
CA SER A 57 -9.96 -18.03 16.79
C SER A 57 -10.94 -17.90 17.95
N THR A 58 -10.42 -18.07 19.15
CA THR A 58 -11.12 -17.74 20.42
C THR A 58 -10.87 -16.30 20.85
N ASP A 59 -9.94 -15.61 20.21
CA ASP A 59 -9.62 -14.21 20.48
C ASP A 59 -10.70 -13.30 19.87
N ASP A 60 -10.87 -12.10 20.43
CA ASP A 60 -11.93 -11.18 20.04
C ASP A 60 -11.49 -10.21 18.95
N PHE A 61 -12.06 -10.37 17.75
CA PHE A 61 -11.84 -9.51 16.59
C PHE A 61 -12.84 -8.36 16.47
N SER A 62 -13.63 -8.05 17.50
CA SER A 62 -14.54 -6.91 17.50
C SER A 62 -13.83 -5.57 17.37
N ASN A 63 -14.54 -4.52 16.95
CA ASN A 63 -13.99 -3.17 16.86
C ASN A 63 -13.54 -2.60 18.22
N GLU A 64 -14.21 -3.02 19.29
CA GLU A 64 -13.93 -2.61 20.66
C GLU A 64 -12.57 -3.10 21.10
N ASN A 65 -12.25 -4.36 20.80
CA ASN A 65 -11.06 -5.02 21.29
C ASN A 65 -9.91 -5.04 20.27
N PHE A 66 -10.22 -5.07 18.95
CA PHE A 66 -9.19 -5.04 17.92
C PHE A 66 -9.37 -3.81 17.01
N LYS A 67 -8.86 -2.68 17.47
CA LYS A 67 -9.00 -1.39 16.78
C LYS A 67 -8.24 -1.34 15.46
N TRP A 68 -8.72 -0.54 14.54
CA TRP A 68 -8.02 -0.26 13.29
C TRP A 68 -6.61 0.30 13.53
N LEU A 69 -5.63 -0.13 12.72
CA LEU A 69 -4.20 0.19 12.83
C LEU A 69 -3.56 -0.28 14.14
N THR A 70 -4.05 -1.39 14.69
CA THR A 70 -3.40 -2.04 15.82
C THR A 70 -2.93 -3.45 15.44
N ALA A 71 -2.03 -3.99 16.24
CA ALA A 71 -1.54 -5.36 16.16
C ALA A 71 -1.78 -6.08 17.48
N GLN A 72 -2.11 -7.36 17.43
CA GLN A 72 -2.31 -8.22 18.61
C GLN A 72 -1.80 -9.62 18.33
N ASP A 73 -1.27 -10.24 19.38
CA ASP A 73 -0.97 -11.66 19.34
C ASP A 73 -2.24 -12.46 19.61
N VAL A 74 -2.58 -13.33 18.67
CA VAL A 74 -3.79 -14.17 18.69
C VAL A 74 -3.45 -15.60 18.30
N ASN A 75 -4.41 -16.52 18.41
CA ASN A 75 -4.26 -17.88 17.92
C ASN A 75 -5.27 -18.19 16.81
N ILE A 76 -4.79 -18.73 15.70
CA ILE A 76 -5.65 -19.32 14.67
C ILE A 76 -5.57 -20.85 14.81
N GLY A 77 -6.64 -21.44 15.34
CA GLY A 77 -6.56 -22.82 15.83
C GLY A 77 -5.49 -22.95 16.93
N TYR A 78 -4.42 -23.71 16.68
CA TYR A 78 -3.28 -23.83 17.62
C TYR A 78 -2.06 -22.99 17.19
N ALA A 79 -2.13 -22.27 16.07
CA ALA A 79 -1.00 -21.51 15.56
C ALA A 79 -0.93 -20.12 16.17
N PRO A 80 0.21 -19.71 16.76
CA PRO A 80 0.42 -18.34 17.21
C PRO A 80 0.56 -17.40 16.02
N VAL A 81 -0.12 -16.25 16.07
CA VAL A 81 -0.17 -15.25 15.00
C VAL A 81 -0.07 -13.85 15.58
N ASN A 82 0.83 -13.03 15.08
CA ASN A 82 0.74 -11.60 15.27
C ASN A 82 -0.19 -11.03 14.18
N ALA A 83 -1.43 -10.74 14.54
CA ALA A 83 -2.42 -10.22 13.61
C ALA A 83 -2.35 -8.69 13.60
N MET A 84 -2.24 -8.10 12.41
CA MET A 84 -2.26 -6.65 12.21
C MET A 84 -3.53 -6.26 11.49
N ARG A 85 -4.33 -5.37 12.06
CA ARG A 85 -5.53 -4.87 11.39
C ARG A 85 -5.17 -3.79 10.37
N VAL A 86 -4.51 -4.23 9.32
CA VAL A 86 -4.08 -3.46 8.15
C VAL A 86 -4.26 -4.31 6.90
N ASN A 87 -4.37 -3.68 5.75
CA ASN A 87 -4.27 -4.36 4.44
C ASN A 87 -4.00 -3.36 3.32
N PHE A 88 -3.74 -3.88 2.15
CA PHE A 88 -3.38 -3.10 0.96
C PHE A 88 -4.50 -3.08 -0.11
N VAL A 89 -5.73 -3.47 0.23
CA VAL A 89 -6.84 -3.63 -0.73
C VAL A 89 -8.05 -2.75 -0.43
N GLY A 90 -8.02 -1.98 0.66
CA GLY A 90 -9.07 -1.00 0.97
C GLY A 90 -10.37 -1.59 1.50
N GLU A 91 -10.33 -2.76 2.13
CA GLU A 91 -11.45 -3.41 2.78
C GLU A 91 -11.18 -3.64 4.27
N LEU A 92 -12.18 -4.11 5.03
CA LEU A 92 -11.92 -4.67 6.34
C LEU A 92 -10.96 -5.85 6.20
N GLY A 93 -9.91 -5.92 7.03
CA GLY A 93 -8.98 -7.03 6.92
C GLY A 93 -7.81 -7.00 7.86
N TRP A 94 -7.10 -8.10 7.88
CA TRP A 94 -5.91 -8.34 8.71
C TRP A 94 -4.80 -9.00 7.92
N GLU A 95 -3.57 -8.63 8.24
CA GLU A 95 -2.38 -9.40 7.92
C GLU A 95 -2.07 -10.33 9.09
N LEU A 96 -1.92 -11.61 8.81
CA LEU A 96 -1.66 -12.67 9.79
C LEU A 96 -0.20 -13.10 9.68
N HIS A 97 0.66 -12.51 10.49
CA HIS A 97 2.09 -12.82 10.55
C HIS A 97 2.31 -13.99 11.50
N HIS A 98 2.96 -15.05 11.05
CA HIS A 98 3.11 -16.28 11.82
C HIS A 98 4.41 -17.00 11.49
N PRO A 99 4.92 -17.87 12.38
CA PRO A 99 6.03 -18.74 12.03
C PRO A 99 5.69 -19.58 10.81
N ILE A 100 6.63 -19.69 9.87
CA ILE A 100 6.38 -20.26 8.52
C ILE A 100 5.86 -21.69 8.55
N GLU A 101 6.21 -22.48 9.57
CA GLU A 101 5.75 -23.85 9.78
C GLU A 101 4.24 -23.98 9.96
N TYR A 102 3.54 -22.92 10.36
CA TYR A 102 2.08 -22.92 10.51
C TYR A 102 1.32 -22.48 9.25
N GLN A 103 2.02 -22.08 8.18
CA GLN A 103 1.42 -21.55 6.96
C GLN A 103 0.28 -22.40 6.41
N ASN A 104 0.52 -23.70 6.22
CA ASN A 104 -0.48 -24.61 5.67
C ASN A 104 -1.66 -24.81 6.64
N HIS A 105 -1.38 -24.93 7.94
CA HIS A 105 -2.43 -25.08 8.96
C HIS A 105 -3.38 -23.89 8.96
N ILE A 106 -2.83 -22.67 8.97
CA ILE A 106 -3.64 -21.45 9.00
C ILE A 106 -4.43 -21.32 7.69
N PHE A 107 -3.79 -21.55 6.54
CA PHE A 107 -4.46 -21.49 5.24
C PHE A 107 -5.63 -22.47 5.16
N ASP A 108 -5.44 -23.72 5.53
CA ASP A 108 -6.48 -24.76 5.49
C ASP A 108 -7.64 -24.44 6.44
N LYS A 109 -7.34 -23.95 7.65
CA LYS A 109 -8.35 -23.49 8.61
C LYS A 109 -9.21 -22.36 8.06
N LEU A 110 -8.58 -21.34 7.47
CA LEU A 110 -9.28 -20.22 6.86
C LEU A 110 -10.17 -20.69 5.69
N MET A 111 -9.61 -21.50 4.80
CA MET A 111 -10.35 -22.01 3.63
C MET A 111 -11.51 -22.91 4.02
N GLU A 112 -11.37 -23.72 5.05
CA GLU A 112 -12.45 -24.58 5.57
C GLU A 112 -13.58 -23.73 6.19
N ALA A 113 -13.23 -22.85 7.12
CA ALA A 113 -14.20 -22.03 7.86
C ALA A 113 -14.87 -20.95 6.98
N GLY A 114 -14.22 -20.55 5.89
CA GLY A 114 -14.75 -19.55 4.98
C GLY A 114 -15.62 -20.07 3.84
N LYS A 115 -15.85 -21.38 3.71
CA LYS A 115 -16.63 -21.96 2.60
C LYS A 115 -18.01 -21.37 2.47
N ASP A 116 -18.74 -21.27 3.56
CA ASP A 116 -20.09 -20.70 3.62
C ASP A 116 -20.11 -19.17 3.53
N LEU A 117 -18.95 -18.52 3.76
CA LEU A 117 -18.76 -17.08 3.61
C LEU A 117 -18.36 -16.67 2.19
N GLY A 118 -18.06 -17.66 1.33
CA GLY A 118 -17.62 -17.42 -0.04
C GLY A 118 -16.16 -17.00 -0.17
N ILE A 119 -15.28 -17.47 0.75
CA ILE A 119 -13.85 -17.21 0.68
C ILE A 119 -13.26 -17.68 -0.65
N LYS A 120 -12.36 -16.87 -1.21
CA LYS A 120 -11.58 -17.20 -2.40
C LYS A 120 -10.17 -16.65 -2.28
N PRO A 121 -9.15 -17.39 -2.72
CA PRO A 121 -7.83 -16.82 -2.89
C PRO A 121 -7.86 -15.78 -4.02
N PHE A 122 -7.06 -14.71 -3.90
CA PHE A 122 -6.88 -13.71 -4.94
C PHE A 122 -5.39 -13.47 -5.19
N GLY A 123 -5.05 -13.15 -6.43
CA GLY A 123 -3.66 -12.97 -6.86
C GLY A 123 -3.22 -11.51 -6.85
N ILE A 124 -1.94 -11.31 -7.15
CA ILE A 124 -1.29 -9.99 -7.14
C ILE A 124 -1.92 -8.98 -8.11
N ARG A 125 -2.47 -9.43 -9.24
CA ARG A 125 -3.16 -8.51 -10.17
C ARG A 125 -4.45 -7.97 -9.58
N ALA A 126 -5.25 -8.82 -8.95
CA ALA A 126 -6.44 -8.37 -8.22
C ALA A 126 -6.07 -7.40 -7.08
N MET A 127 -5.00 -7.71 -6.34
CA MET A 127 -4.47 -6.79 -5.32
C MET A 127 -4.06 -5.44 -5.93
N ASN A 128 -3.40 -5.43 -7.09
CA ASN A 128 -2.99 -4.20 -7.75
C ASN A 128 -4.18 -3.33 -8.18
N SER A 129 -5.22 -3.94 -8.77
CA SER A 129 -6.47 -3.24 -9.08
C SER A 129 -7.09 -2.62 -7.81
N LEU A 130 -7.24 -3.41 -6.76
CA LEU A 130 -7.85 -2.97 -5.50
C LEU A 130 -7.07 -1.85 -4.80
N ARG A 131 -5.72 -1.91 -4.79
CA ARG A 131 -4.88 -0.87 -4.17
C ARG A 131 -4.95 0.45 -4.94
N LEU A 132 -5.04 0.39 -6.28
CA LEU A 132 -5.13 1.57 -7.14
C LEU A 132 -6.43 2.34 -6.91
N GLU A 133 -7.55 1.66 -6.71
CA GLU A 133 -8.82 2.30 -6.34
C GLU A 133 -8.75 3.08 -5.00
N LYS A 134 -7.75 2.77 -4.17
CA LYS A 134 -7.42 3.50 -2.93
C LYS A 134 -6.25 4.47 -3.11
N SER A 135 -5.68 4.57 -4.28
CA SER A 135 -4.44 5.33 -4.53
C SER A 135 -3.28 4.92 -3.59
N TYR A 136 -3.27 3.67 -3.13
CA TYR A 136 -2.19 3.18 -2.28
C TYR A 136 -0.90 3.04 -3.08
N LYS A 137 0.16 3.56 -2.49
CA LYS A 137 1.49 3.66 -3.11
C LYS A 137 2.25 2.35 -2.97
N LEU A 138 2.95 1.96 -4.03
CA LEU A 138 3.78 0.77 -4.06
C LEU A 138 5.26 1.14 -4.00
N VAL A 139 6.02 0.41 -3.20
CA VAL A 139 7.48 0.57 -3.13
C VAL A 139 8.12 0.12 -4.45
N GLY A 140 9.04 0.95 -4.95
CA GLY A 140 9.70 0.76 -6.25
C GLY A 140 9.00 1.47 -7.42
N THR A 141 7.80 2.01 -7.20
CA THR A 141 7.07 2.84 -8.18
C THR A 141 6.79 4.23 -7.63
N GLU A 142 5.71 4.44 -6.89
CA GLU A 142 5.39 5.73 -6.26
C GLU A 142 6.34 6.06 -5.12
N LEU A 143 6.82 5.04 -4.40
CA LEU A 143 7.77 5.14 -3.30
C LEU A 143 9.13 4.64 -3.77
N SER A 144 9.93 5.53 -4.32
CA SER A 144 11.27 5.26 -4.81
C SER A 144 12.26 6.32 -4.32
N ILE A 145 13.55 6.10 -4.56
CA ILE A 145 14.60 7.08 -4.23
C ILE A 145 14.58 8.32 -5.13
N GLU A 146 13.76 8.33 -6.19
CA GLU A 146 13.65 9.46 -7.13
C GLU A 146 12.76 10.59 -6.57
N TYR A 147 11.86 10.26 -5.64
CA TYR A 147 10.85 11.19 -5.13
C TYR A 147 10.96 11.38 -3.63
N SER A 148 10.73 12.60 -3.18
CA SER A 148 10.58 12.87 -1.75
C SER A 148 9.25 12.32 -1.22
N PRO A 149 9.13 12.11 0.10
CA PRO A 149 7.84 11.76 0.71
C PRO A 149 6.73 12.78 0.41
N TYR A 150 7.09 14.06 0.23
CA TYR A 150 6.14 15.12 -0.11
C TYR A 150 5.61 14.99 -1.54
N GLU A 151 6.48 14.70 -2.51
CA GLU A 151 6.06 14.45 -3.90
C GLU A 151 5.18 13.22 -4.02
N SER A 152 5.42 12.20 -3.19
CA SER A 152 4.64 10.95 -3.14
C SER A 152 3.37 11.03 -2.29
N GLY A 153 3.00 12.22 -1.76
CA GLY A 153 1.79 12.40 -0.96
C GLY A 153 1.84 11.71 0.40
N LEU A 154 3.03 11.63 1.02
CA LEU A 154 3.24 11.09 2.36
C LEU A 154 3.48 12.17 3.42
N ASP A 155 3.05 13.41 3.15
CA ASP A 155 3.26 14.56 4.03
C ASP A 155 2.83 14.30 5.47
N ARG A 156 1.69 13.63 5.64
CA ARG A 156 1.11 13.32 6.96
C ARG A 156 2.00 12.41 7.83
N PHE A 157 2.95 11.71 7.23
CA PHE A 157 3.88 10.83 7.94
C PHE A 157 5.22 11.50 8.22
N VAL A 158 5.45 12.71 7.71
CA VAL A 158 6.68 13.46 7.92
C VAL A 158 6.50 14.45 9.06
N HIS A 159 7.19 14.21 10.17
CA HIS A 159 7.10 15.03 11.38
C HIS A 159 8.45 15.74 11.65
N PRO A 160 8.75 16.86 10.99
CA PRO A 160 10.05 17.53 11.10
C PRO A 160 10.33 18.06 12.51
N ASN A 161 9.31 18.27 13.31
CA ASN A 161 9.44 18.81 14.67
C ASN A 161 9.64 17.73 15.76
N LYS A 162 9.72 16.45 15.40
CA LYS A 162 9.92 15.36 16.38
C LYS A 162 11.34 15.27 16.98
N GLY A 163 12.24 16.14 16.56
CA GLY A 163 13.66 16.10 16.89
C GLY A 163 14.53 15.75 15.68
N SER A 164 15.83 15.58 15.90
CA SER A 164 16.76 15.23 14.81
C SER A 164 16.56 13.80 14.35
N PHE A 165 16.60 13.58 13.04
CA PHE A 165 16.60 12.26 12.40
C PHE A 165 17.37 12.30 11.08
N ILE A 166 17.80 11.13 10.62
CA ILE A 166 18.51 10.99 9.34
C ILE A 166 17.61 11.44 8.20
N GLY A 167 18.07 12.41 7.41
CA GLY A 167 17.33 12.98 6.28
C GLY A 167 16.57 14.28 6.57
N LEU A 168 16.44 14.73 7.83
CA LEU A 168 15.73 15.96 8.17
C LEU A 168 16.25 17.19 7.40
N GLU A 169 17.58 17.37 7.35
CA GLU A 169 18.19 18.49 6.64
C GLU A 169 17.90 18.44 5.13
N ALA A 170 17.96 17.25 4.53
CA ALA A 170 17.66 17.06 3.13
C ALA A 170 16.18 17.36 2.82
N LEU A 171 15.27 16.92 3.68
CA LEU A 171 13.84 17.21 3.54
C LEU A 171 13.52 18.70 3.65
N ASN A 172 14.19 19.42 4.57
CA ASN A 172 14.03 20.87 4.70
C ASN A 172 14.53 21.61 3.46
N LYS A 173 15.71 21.26 2.95
CA LYS A 173 16.24 21.83 1.69
C LYS A 173 15.32 21.56 0.51
N TRP A 174 14.72 20.38 0.44
CA TRP A 174 13.75 20.03 -0.62
C TRP A 174 12.48 20.89 -0.55
N ARG A 175 11.95 21.08 0.64
CA ARG A 175 10.80 21.99 0.86
C ARG A 175 11.11 23.45 0.47
N GLU A 176 12.30 23.94 0.78
CA GLU A 176 12.73 25.31 0.43
C GLU A 176 12.89 25.48 -1.08
N LYS A 177 13.44 24.49 -1.77
CA LYS A 177 13.60 24.49 -3.23
C LYS A 177 12.25 24.41 -3.96
N GLY A 178 11.24 23.76 -3.40
CA GLY A 178 10.02 23.31 -4.06
C GLY A 178 10.20 21.93 -4.69
N PHE A 179 9.11 21.40 -5.23
CA PHE A 179 9.04 20.05 -5.76
C PHE A 179 8.91 20.08 -7.29
N ASP A 180 9.61 19.16 -7.94
CA ASP A 180 9.58 19.03 -9.40
C ASP A 180 8.40 18.12 -9.86
N ASN A 181 7.86 17.30 -8.94
CA ASN A 181 6.78 16.35 -9.22
C ASN A 181 5.72 16.37 -8.13
N LYS A 182 4.54 15.89 -8.46
CA LYS A 182 3.46 15.59 -7.53
C LYS A 182 2.74 14.32 -7.97
N LEU A 183 2.52 13.41 -7.04
CA LEU A 183 1.72 12.22 -7.28
C LEU A 183 0.24 12.62 -7.45
N ILE A 184 -0.38 12.07 -8.49
CA ILE A 184 -1.81 12.26 -8.78
C ILE A 184 -2.48 10.92 -9.05
N THR A 185 -3.80 10.91 -8.89
CA THR A 185 -4.68 9.83 -9.36
C THR A 185 -5.40 10.28 -10.62
N LEU A 186 -5.40 9.43 -11.64
CA LEU A 186 -6.05 9.67 -12.92
C LEU A 186 -7.21 8.69 -13.13
N GLU A 187 -8.34 9.18 -13.60
CA GLU A 187 -9.32 8.41 -14.33
C GLU A 187 -8.97 8.49 -15.83
N VAL A 188 -8.74 7.35 -16.47
CA VAL A 188 -8.40 7.26 -17.90
C VAL A 188 -9.64 6.82 -18.67
N HIS A 189 -10.00 7.59 -19.70
CA HIS A 189 -11.28 7.43 -20.38
C HIS A 189 -11.18 6.54 -21.61
N ASN A 190 -12.21 5.73 -21.85
CA ASN A 190 -12.40 4.93 -23.07
C ASN A 190 -11.21 4.00 -23.40
N THR A 191 -10.52 3.51 -22.36
CA THR A 191 -9.48 2.49 -22.56
C THR A 191 -10.10 1.23 -23.17
N LYS A 192 -9.34 0.58 -24.05
CA LYS A 192 -9.74 -0.70 -24.69
C LYS A 192 -9.17 -1.87 -23.88
N ASP A 193 -8.27 -2.61 -24.48
CA ASP A 193 -7.77 -3.88 -23.94
C ASP A 193 -6.47 -3.73 -23.11
N ALA A 194 -5.95 -2.50 -22.99
CA ALA A 194 -4.68 -2.25 -22.31
C ALA A 194 -4.86 -1.26 -21.17
N ASP A 195 -4.23 -1.60 -20.03
CA ASP A 195 -4.10 -0.72 -18.90
C ASP A 195 -2.86 0.18 -19.03
N VAL A 196 -2.84 1.26 -18.24
CA VAL A 196 -1.68 2.14 -18.14
C VAL A 196 -0.53 1.40 -17.46
N LEU A 197 0.63 1.39 -18.06
CA LEU A 197 1.84 0.79 -17.51
C LEU A 197 2.74 1.86 -16.88
N GLY A 198 3.61 1.43 -15.96
CA GLY A 198 4.67 2.27 -15.45
C GLY A 198 5.51 2.84 -16.58
N ASN A 199 5.86 4.13 -16.48
CA ASN A 199 6.57 4.93 -17.47
C ASN A 199 5.80 5.30 -18.74
N ASN A 200 4.51 4.99 -18.89
CA ASN A 200 3.72 5.60 -19.93
C ASN A 200 3.75 7.13 -19.77
N PRO A 201 4.09 7.90 -20.84
CA PRO A 201 4.20 9.34 -20.73
C PRO A 201 2.82 10.00 -20.59
N ILE A 202 2.77 11.03 -19.75
CA ILE A 202 1.60 11.87 -19.53
C ILE A 202 1.81 13.19 -20.27
N TYR A 203 0.79 13.59 -21.02
CA TYR A 203 0.83 14.78 -21.88
C TYR A 203 -0.16 15.85 -21.44
N LYS A 204 0.24 17.09 -21.66
CA LYS A 204 -0.61 18.28 -21.68
C LYS A 204 -0.22 19.12 -22.89
N ASP A 205 -1.20 19.44 -23.75
CA ASP A 205 -0.99 20.26 -24.94
C ASP A 205 0.20 19.76 -25.81
N ASN A 206 0.24 18.46 -26.07
CA ASN A 206 1.30 17.74 -26.82
C ASN A 206 2.71 17.82 -26.20
N LYS A 207 2.83 18.19 -24.93
CA LYS A 207 4.10 18.18 -24.20
C LYS A 207 4.05 17.15 -23.09
N VAL A 208 5.15 16.41 -22.91
CA VAL A 208 5.29 15.50 -21.78
C VAL A 208 5.39 16.33 -20.50
N VAL A 209 4.47 16.08 -19.58
CA VAL A 209 4.39 16.75 -18.26
C VAL A 209 4.62 15.82 -17.10
N GLY A 210 4.75 14.53 -17.36
CA GLY A 210 4.98 13.53 -16.34
C GLY A 210 5.00 12.12 -16.90
N ARG A 211 4.96 11.15 -16.00
CA ARG A 211 4.88 9.72 -16.32
C ARG A 211 3.95 8.98 -15.38
N ALA A 212 3.26 7.98 -15.88
CA ALA A 212 2.51 7.06 -15.05
C ALA A 212 3.47 6.19 -14.22
N THR A 213 3.05 5.82 -13.01
CA THR A 213 3.74 4.83 -12.18
C THR A 213 3.09 3.46 -12.32
N GLY A 214 1.83 3.39 -12.70
CA GLY A 214 1.07 2.21 -13.02
C GLY A 214 -0.41 2.50 -13.13
N GLY A 215 -1.16 1.55 -13.64
CA GLY A 215 -2.61 1.63 -13.74
C GLY A 215 -3.23 0.25 -13.84
N GLU A 216 -4.52 0.18 -13.65
CA GLU A 216 -5.34 -1.04 -13.78
C GLU A 216 -6.82 -0.64 -13.87
N PHE A 217 -7.65 -1.52 -14.39
CA PHE A 217 -9.10 -1.33 -14.31
C PHE A 217 -9.57 -1.55 -12.87
N GLY A 218 -10.25 -0.55 -12.29
CA GLY A 218 -10.83 -0.58 -10.96
C GLY A 218 -12.25 -1.15 -11.02
N PHE A 219 -12.40 -2.44 -10.70
CA PHE A 219 -13.67 -3.16 -10.85
C PHE A 219 -14.78 -2.67 -9.91
N ARG A 220 -14.44 -2.13 -8.72
CA ARG A 220 -15.43 -1.57 -7.79
C ARG A 220 -15.91 -0.18 -8.24
N LEU A 221 -15.07 0.54 -8.97
CA LEU A 221 -15.37 1.88 -9.49
C LEU A 221 -15.91 1.85 -10.92
N ASP A 222 -15.75 0.73 -11.63
CA ASP A 222 -16.03 0.58 -13.07
C ASP A 222 -15.28 1.64 -13.91
N LYS A 223 -13.99 1.83 -13.62
CA LYS A 223 -13.15 2.87 -14.24
C LYS A 223 -11.70 2.38 -14.40
N SER A 224 -11.03 2.83 -15.45
CA SER A 224 -9.58 2.69 -15.57
C SER A 224 -8.89 3.76 -14.70
N ILE A 225 -8.08 3.33 -13.75
CA ILE A 225 -7.38 4.19 -12.79
C ILE A 225 -5.88 4.07 -12.99
N ALA A 226 -5.18 5.20 -12.94
CA ALA A 226 -3.73 5.23 -12.95
C ALA A 226 -3.18 6.16 -11.86
N LEU A 227 -1.98 5.87 -11.38
CA LEU A 227 -1.17 6.80 -10.61
C LEU A 227 -0.07 7.36 -11.50
N ALA A 228 0.26 8.63 -11.31
CA ALA A 228 1.28 9.29 -12.11
C ALA A 228 2.02 10.37 -11.31
N MET A 229 3.31 10.54 -11.61
CA MET A 229 4.10 11.68 -11.20
C MET A 229 4.07 12.72 -12.31
N VAL A 230 3.55 13.90 -12.02
CA VAL A 230 3.45 15.00 -12.96
C VAL A 230 4.00 16.29 -12.37
N LYS A 231 4.28 17.28 -13.21
CA LYS A 231 4.66 18.62 -12.76
C LYS A 231 3.53 19.24 -11.94
N PRO A 232 3.85 19.92 -10.82
CA PRO A 232 2.84 20.43 -9.86
C PRO A 232 1.74 21.31 -10.47
N GLU A 233 2.08 22.09 -11.51
CA GLU A 233 1.12 22.96 -12.21
C GLU A 233 0.01 22.21 -12.99
N HIS A 234 0.16 20.89 -13.14
CA HIS A 234 -0.80 20.01 -13.83
C HIS A 234 -1.42 18.96 -12.89
N ALA A 235 -1.35 19.20 -11.58
CA ALA A 235 -1.75 18.23 -10.56
C ALA A 235 -3.03 18.61 -9.80
N ASN A 236 -3.84 19.52 -10.32
CA ASN A 236 -5.08 19.91 -9.67
C ASN A 236 -6.22 18.96 -10.07
N VAL A 237 -7.06 18.61 -9.12
CA VAL A 237 -8.27 17.83 -9.41
C VAL A 237 -9.11 18.53 -10.48
N GLY A 238 -9.51 17.78 -11.49
CA GLY A 238 -10.21 18.29 -12.69
C GLY A 238 -9.31 18.65 -13.87
N ASP A 239 -7.98 18.69 -13.71
CA ASP A 239 -7.06 18.91 -14.82
C ASP A 239 -7.23 17.82 -15.88
N LYS A 240 -7.22 18.23 -17.17
CA LYS A 240 -7.33 17.35 -18.32
C LYS A 240 -5.95 17.09 -18.88
N LEU A 241 -5.59 15.82 -18.92
CA LEU A 241 -4.33 15.30 -19.39
C LEU A 241 -4.57 14.22 -20.44
N GLN A 242 -3.51 13.71 -21.02
CA GLN A 242 -3.57 12.53 -21.90
C GLN A 242 -2.47 11.56 -21.51
N VAL A 243 -2.72 10.27 -21.72
CA VAL A 243 -1.73 9.21 -21.52
C VAL A 243 -1.57 8.42 -22.81
N ASP A 244 -0.31 8.14 -23.17
CA ASP A 244 0.01 7.26 -24.28
C ASP A 244 0.03 5.81 -23.78
N ILE A 245 -0.86 4.99 -24.31
CA ILE A 245 -0.91 3.54 -24.02
C ILE A 245 -0.68 2.81 -25.34
N LEU A 246 0.47 2.17 -25.48
CA LEU A 246 0.87 1.41 -26.67
C LEU A 246 0.77 2.21 -27.98
N GLY A 247 1.04 3.52 -27.95
CA GLY A 247 1.02 4.40 -29.11
C GLY A 247 -0.36 5.00 -29.42
N GLU A 248 -1.37 4.75 -28.61
CA GLU A 248 -2.67 5.41 -28.66
C GLU A 248 -2.83 6.42 -27.53
N MET A 249 -3.34 7.61 -27.86
CA MET A 249 -3.57 8.68 -26.87
C MET A 249 -4.95 8.55 -26.25
N TYR A 250 -5.01 8.48 -24.94
CA TYR A 250 -6.25 8.43 -24.16
C TYR A 250 -6.40 9.68 -23.30
N ASP A 251 -7.58 10.25 -23.30
CA ASP A 251 -7.89 11.35 -22.39
C ASP A 251 -7.96 10.87 -20.94
N ALA A 252 -7.45 11.69 -20.04
CA ALA A 252 -7.43 11.40 -18.62
C ALA A 252 -7.82 12.65 -17.81
N THR A 253 -8.41 12.42 -16.65
CA THR A 253 -8.77 13.49 -15.71
C THR A 253 -8.12 13.23 -14.37
N VAL A 254 -7.49 14.24 -13.78
CA VAL A 254 -7.02 14.18 -12.40
C VAL A 254 -8.22 14.12 -11.46
N ILE A 255 -8.27 13.09 -10.63
CA ILE A 255 -9.36 12.89 -9.66
C ILE A 255 -8.81 12.93 -8.23
N GLU A 256 -9.70 13.02 -7.27
CA GLU A 256 -9.34 12.93 -5.85
C GLU A 256 -8.61 11.62 -5.54
N GLU A 257 -7.66 11.70 -4.61
CA GLU A 257 -6.98 10.53 -4.08
C GLU A 257 -7.97 9.60 -3.36
N SER A 258 -7.75 8.29 -3.46
CA SER A 258 -8.59 7.30 -2.79
C SER A 258 -10.06 7.34 -3.27
N PRO A 259 -10.34 7.21 -4.58
CA PRO A 259 -11.70 7.35 -5.10
C PRO A 259 -12.69 6.30 -4.60
N TYR A 260 -12.21 5.16 -4.12
CA TYR A 260 -13.02 4.15 -3.45
C TYR A 260 -12.98 4.35 -1.93
N ASP A 261 -14.14 4.47 -1.27
CA ASP A 261 -14.26 4.60 0.20
C ASP A 261 -13.28 5.62 0.79
N SER A 262 -13.32 6.86 0.30
CA SER A 262 -12.40 7.95 0.68
C SER A 262 -12.28 8.16 2.19
N GLU A 263 -13.37 7.93 2.93
CA GLU A 263 -13.45 8.08 4.39
C GLU A 263 -12.98 6.83 5.16
N ASN A 264 -12.59 5.77 4.46
CA ASN A 264 -12.18 4.49 5.07
C ASN A 264 -13.24 3.84 5.96
N ASN A 265 -14.52 3.98 5.63
CA ASN A 265 -15.61 3.40 6.40
C ASN A 265 -15.58 1.87 6.39
N LEU A 266 -15.24 1.27 5.24
CA LEU A 266 -15.12 -0.18 5.09
C LEU A 266 -13.92 -0.74 5.84
N LEU A 267 -12.79 -0.03 5.84
CA LEU A 267 -11.60 -0.42 6.61
C LEU A 267 -11.84 -0.40 8.12
N ARG A 268 -12.69 0.52 8.58
CA ARG A 268 -13.00 0.73 9.99
C ARG A 268 -14.22 -0.05 10.48
N ALA A 269 -14.93 -0.70 9.56
CA ALA A 269 -16.20 -1.41 9.83
C ALA A 269 -16.06 -2.49 10.92
#